data_71038a81fe556c712e7ed82e744e75df
#
_entry.id   71038a81fe556c712e7ed82e744e75df
#
_cell.length_a   1.000
_cell.length_b   1.000
_cell.length_c   1.000
_cell.angle_alpha   90.00
_cell.angle_beta   90.00
_cell.angle_gamma   90.00
#
_symmetry.space_group_name_H-M   'P 1'
#
loop_
_entity.id
_entity.type
_entity.pdbx_description
1 polymer ?
#
loop_
_entity_poly.entity_id
_entity_poly.type
_entity_poly.pdbx_seq_one_letter_code
_entity_poly.pdbx_strand_id
1 'polypeptide(L)'
;MAQHENLSVVLYEKNDLRLEYRPIPEPESNEVLLKMHSVGICGSDVHYWQNGRIGDNVVRKPMVLGHEGSGTVFKVGPGVHHLKPGDRVAIEPGIPREYDEHCRAGRYNLSPTIFFCATPPDNGHLCQYHTHNANYCYKLPESLSFEEGALIEPLSVAIHACRRGGITIGSKVLILGAGTIGIMNLLVSKAMGASQVLICDLLESRLKKAKQMGATFTIAVEKNMSSKELSQKIRDAFGGAMADTSIECTGAELCIQAGIYATKSGGVLVLVGMDKPSANIPVLEVGIREIDIRGVFRYCNTWPVAIDMLASKAIDVKPVVTHRFLLEEAVKAFETTKKGVGIKVMLKCDSSNENH
;
A
#
# COMPACT_ATOMS: atom_id res chain seq x y z
N MET A 1 35.30 -8.82 -11.97
CA MET A 1 34.47 -8.29 -13.07
C MET A 1 32.97 -8.36 -12.74
N ALA A 2 32.56 -8.12 -11.47
CA ALA A 2 31.17 -8.27 -11.04
C ALA A 2 30.58 -6.98 -10.40
N GLN A 3 31.10 -5.79 -10.72
CA GLN A 3 30.73 -4.53 -10.04
C GLN A 3 29.82 -3.59 -10.85
N HIS A 4 29.29 -4.02 -12.00
CA HIS A 4 28.50 -3.16 -12.88
C HIS A 4 27.13 -3.74 -13.26
N GLU A 5 26.66 -4.75 -12.54
CA GLU A 5 25.43 -5.45 -12.86
C GLU A 5 24.40 -5.24 -11.75
N ASN A 6 23.17 -4.94 -12.14
CA ASN A 6 22.02 -4.65 -11.30
C ASN A 6 20.97 -5.73 -11.48
N LEU A 7 20.95 -6.76 -10.61
CA LEU A 7 19.92 -7.78 -10.66
C LEU A 7 18.54 -7.14 -10.47
N SER A 8 17.63 -7.40 -11.38
CA SER A 8 16.33 -6.77 -11.46
C SER A 8 15.22 -7.76 -11.79
N VAL A 9 14.03 -7.53 -11.22
CA VAL A 9 12.80 -8.29 -11.50
C VAL A 9 12.02 -7.56 -12.58
N VAL A 10 12.04 -8.06 -13.79
CA VAL A 10 11.52 -7.38 -14.98
C VAL A 10 10.28 -8.08 -15.51
N LEU A 11 9.20 -7.35 -15.65
CA LEU A 11 7.99 -7.77 -16.34
C LEU A 11 8.11 -7.40 -17.83
N TYR A 12 8.13 -8.40 -18.70
CA TYR A 12 8.16 -8.23 -20.16
C TYR A 12 6.77 -8.07 -20.75
N GLU A 13 5.91 -9.00 -20.39
CA GLU A 13 4.52 -9.02 -20.76
C GLU A 13 3.70 -9.85 -19.76
N LYS A 14 2.42 -10.02 -20.01
CA LYS A 14 1.53 -10.82 -19.16
C LYS A 14 2.12 -12.21 -18.91
N ASN A 15 2.26 -12.58 -17.64
CA ASN A 15 2.82 -13.82 -17.11
C ASN A 15 4.32 -14.06 -17.43
N ASP A 16 5.02 -13.08 -17.98
CA ASP A 16 6.47 -13.18 -18.28
C ASP A 16 7.26 -12.26 -17.34
N LEU A 17 7.57 -12.78 -16.15
CA LEU A 17 8.38 -12.14 -15.11
C LEU A 17 9.75 -12.80 -15.06
N ARG A 18 10.82 -12.01 -15.27
CA ARG A 18 12.19 -12.52 -15.36
C ARG A 18 13.10 -11.83 -14.35
N LEU A 19 14.12 -12.58 -13.91
CA LEU A 19 15.28 -12.04 -13.22
C LEU A 19 16.39 -11.85 -14.25
N GLU A 20 16.89 -10.64 -14.36
CA GLU A 20 17.98 -10.31 -15.30
C GLU A 20 18.93 -9.28 -14.73
N TYR A 21 20.17 -9.30 -15.21
CA TYR A 21 21.16 -8.28 -14.90
C TYR A 21 21.05 -7.13 -15.89
N ARG A 22 20.99 -5.91 -15.37
CA ARG A 22 20.91 -4.65 -16.13
C ARG A 22 22.08 -3.75 -15.73
N PRO A 23 22.41 -2.74 -16.54
CA PRO A 23 23.39 -1.73 -16.12
C PRO A 23 22.92 -1.02 -14.84
N ILE A 24 23.85 -0.73 -13.93
CA ILE A 24 23.58 0.16 -12.80
C ILE A 24 23.36 1.57 -13.34
N PRO A 25 22.22 2.22 -13.03
CA PRO A 25 21.95 3.57 -13.51
C PRO A 25 22.83 4.61 -12.80
N GLU A 26 23.09 5.72 -13.47
CA GLU A 26 23.76 6.88 -12.86
C GLU A 26 22.72 7.93 -12.44
N PRO A 27 22.83 8.54 -11.25
CA PRO A 27 21.88 9.54 -10.81
C PRO A 27 22.07 10.85 -11.59
N GLU A 28 20.96 11.37 -12.11
CA GLU A 28 20.87 12.66 -12.77
C GLU A 28 20.81 13.82 -11.74
N SER A 29 20.60 15.07 -12.23
CA SER A 29 20.42 16.22 -11.34
C SER A 29 19.21 16.03 -10.42
N ASN A 30 19.42 16.31 -9.12
CA ASN A 30 18.44 16.13 -8.05
C ASN A 30 18.03 14.67 -7.78
N GLU A 31 18.79 13.69 -8.28
CA GLU A 31 18.57 12.28 -8.01
C GLU A 31 19.63 11.71 -7.07
N VAL A 32 19.29 10.59 -6.47
CA VAL A 32 20.20 9.70 -5.74
C VAL A 32 20.18 8.33 -6.37
N LEU A 33 21.32 7.65 -6.40
CA LEU A 33 21.42 6.22 -6.62
C LEU A 33 21.27 5.53 -5.26
N LEU A 34 20.31 4.66 -5.14
CA LEU A 34 20.00 3.89 -3.95
C LEU A 34 20.49 2.45 -4.12
N LYS A 35 21.14 1.90 -3.10
CA LYS A 35 21.28 0.46 -2.93
C LYS A 35 20.03 -0.02 -2.20
N MET A 36 19.21 -0.79 -2.88
CA MET A 36 17.93 -1.26 -2.35
C MET A 36 18.15 -2.31 -1.27
N HIS A 37 17.35 -2.27 -0.21
CA HIS A 37 17.43 -3.25 0.87
C HIS A 37 16.15 -4.10 0.95
N SER A 38 15.01 -3.48 1.21
CA SER A 38 13.72 -4.17 1.36
C SER A 38 12.68 -3.60 0.41
N VAL A 39 11.96 -4.48 -0.28
CA VAL A 39 10.87 -4.10 -1.18
C VAL A 39 9.68 -5.02 -0.95
N GLY A 40 8.53 -4.44 -0.60
CA GLY A 40 7.27 -5.17 -0.48
C GLY A 40 6.66 -5.48 -1.85
N ILE A 41 5.99 -6.63 -1.95
CA ILE A 41 5.15 -6.94 -3.12
C ILE A 41 3.73 -6.46 -2.85
N CYS A 42 3.21 -5.63 -3.74
CA CYS A 42 1.83 -5.15 -3.74
C CYS A 42 0.91 -6.03 -4.61
N GLY A 43 -0.38 -6.02 -4.31
CA GLY A 43 -1.38 -6.63 -5.18
C GLY A 43 -1.36 -6.07 -6.61
N SER A 44 -1.04 -4.79 -6.79
CA SER A 44 -0.90 -4.16 -8.11
C SER A 44 0.28 -4.73 -8.93
N ASP A 45 1.40 -5.08 -8.30
CA ASP A 45 2.51 -5.77 -9.00
C ASP A 45 2.03 -7.13 -9.55
N VAL A 46 1.26 -7.88 -8.76
CA VAL A 46 0.65 -9.15 -9.16
C VAL A 46 -0.37 -8.94 -10.28
N HIS A 47 -1.18 -7.85 -10.23
CA HIS A 47 -2.12 -7.51 -11.29
C HIS A 47 -1.39 -7.21 -12.62
N TYR A 48 -0.30 -6.42 -12.60
CA TYR A 48 0.51 -6.20 -13.80
C TYR A 48 1.09 -7.51 -14.33
N TRP A 49 1.64 -8.36 -13.45
CA TRP A 49 2.16 -9.65 -13.87
C TRP A 49 1.10 -10.54 -14.53
N GLN A 50 -0.10 -10.64 -13.92
CA GLN A 50 -1.14 -11.53 -14.41
C GLN A 50 -1.92 -11.00 -15.62
N ASN A 51 -2.12 -9.68 -15.69
CA ASN A 51 -3.03 -9.06 -16.66
C ASN A 51 -2.33 -8.16 -17.67
N GLY A 52 -1.06 -7.80 -17.46
CA GLY A 52 -0.29 -6.87 -18.29
C GLY A 52 -0.80 -5.42 -18.22
N ARG A 53 -1.79 -5.12 -17.37
CA ARG A 53 -2.39 -3.78 -17.25
C ARG A 53 -3.16 -3.59 -15.95
N ILE A 54 -3.32 -2.32 -15.54
CA ILE A 54 -4.30 -1.86 -14.54
C ILE A 54 -4.99 -0.64 -15.14
N GLY A 55 -6.29 -0.73 -15.41
CA GLY A 55 -7.02 0.32 -16.12
C GLY A 55 -6.37 0.62 -17.47
N ASP A 56 -6.04 1.89 -17.71
CA ASP A 56 -5.40 2.35 -18.97
C ASP A 56 -3.87 2.23 -18.95
N ASN A 57 -3.27 1.91 -17.80
CA ASN A 57 -1.83 1.68 -17.70
C ASN A 57 -1.47 0.29 -18.21
N VAL A 58 -0.98 0.21 -19.43
CA VAL A 58 -0.64 -1.05 -20.14
C VAL A 58 0.87 -1.21 -20.21
N VAL A 59 1.38 -2.38 -19.84
CA VAL A 59 2.79 -2.76 -20.03
C VAL A 59 3.07 -2.93 -21.51
N ARG A 60 3.78 -1.97 -22.12
CA ARG A 60 4.14 -1.95 -23.55
C ARG A 60 5.64 -2.18 -23.79
N LYS A 61 6.44 -2.12 -22.74
CA LYS A 61 7.90 -2.32 -22.74
C LYS A 61 8.28 -3.04 -21.46
N PRO A 62 9.38 -3.81 -21.46
CA PRO A 62 9.91 -4.40 -20.23
C PRO A 62 10.11 -3.34 -19.15
N MET A 63 9.60 -3.60 -17.95
CA MET A 63 9.74 -2.70 -16.80
C MET A 63 10.04 -3.45 -15.51
N VAL A 64 10.80 -2.83 -14.63
CA VAL A 64 11.05 -3.33 -13.26
C VAL A 64 9.80 -3.11 -12.42
N LEU A 65 9.35 -4.12 -11.68
CA LEU A 65 8.23 -4.03 -10.74
C LEU A 65 8.64 -3.51 -9.36
N GLY A 66 7.65 -3.36 -8.45
CA GLY A 66 7.82 -2.95 -7.06
C GLY A 66 7.82 -1.45 -6.83
N HIS A 67 7.13 -1.01 -5.77
CA HIS A 67 7.01 0.41 -5.41
C HIS A 67 6.98 0.65 -3.90
N GLU A 68 7.09 -0.38 -3.09
CA GLU A 68 7.13 -0.30 -1.62
C GLU A 68 8.58 -0.53 -1.16
N GLY A 69 9.45 0.48 -1.28
CA GLY A 69 10.89 0.30 -1.14
C GLY A 69 11.58 1.14 -0.08
N SER A 70 12.68 0.59 0.44
CA SER A 70 13.66 1.27 1.28
C SER A 70 15.07 0.83 0.91
N GLY A 71 16.04 1.70 1.17
CA GLY A 71 17.43 1.43 0.84
C GLY A 71 18.40 2.42 1.45
N THR A 72 19.65 2.33 1.02
CA THR A 72 20.73 3.23 1.43
C THR A 72 21.18 4.07 0.24
N VAL A 73 21.38 5.36 0.46
CA VAL A 73 21.97 6.26 -0.54
C VAL A 73 23.38 5.76 -0.85
N PHE A 74 23.62 5.34 -2.09
CA PHE A 74 24.91 4.88 -2.56
C PHE A 74 25.72 6.01 -3.21
N LYS A 75 25.03 6.85 -4.03
CA LYS A 75 25.63 7.99 -4.73
C LYS A 75 24.61 9.12 -4.81
N VAL A 76 25.07 10.35 -4.79
CA VAL A 76 24.22 11.54 -4.99
C VAL A 76 24.55 12.19 -6.32
N GLY A 77 23.52 12.61 -7.03
CA GLY A 77 23.64 13.40 -8.26
C GLY A 77 23.86 14.91 -7.97
N PRO A 78 24.14 15.69 -9.01
CA PRO A 78 24.27 17.14 -8.85
C PRO A 78 23.02 17.78 -8.25
N GLY A 79 23.21 18.81 -7.39
CA GLY A 79 22.10 19.54 -6.76
C GLY A 79 21.48 18.90 -5.51
N VAL A 80 21.90 17.70 -5.13
CA VAL A 80 21.44 17.05 -3.89
C VAL A 80 22.31 17.52 -2.71
N HIS A 81 21.67 18.16 -1.71
CA HIS A 81 22.38 18.72 -0.54
C HIS A 81 21.89 18.16 0.80
N HIS A 82 20.70 17.57 0.85
CA HIS A 82 20.05 17.09 2.09
C HIS A 82 20.27 15.58 2.34
N LEU A 83 20.79 14.86 1.35
CA LEU A 83 21.16 13.45 1.44
C LEU A 83 22.65 13.27 1.14
N LYS A 84 23.24 12.22 1.71
CA LYS A 84 24.63 11.81 1.47
C LYS A 84 24.72 10.28 1.39
N PRO A 85 25.80 9.74 0.76
CA PRO A 85 26.07 8.30 0.81
C PRO A 85 26.06 7.76 2.25
N GLY A 86 25.41 6.61 2.45
CA GLY A 86 25.20 5.99 3.75
C GLY A 86 23.89 6.36 4.45
N ASP A 87 23.17 7.40 4.03
CA ASP A 87 21.86 7.72 4.58
C ASP A 87 20.86 6.61 4.24
N ARG A 88 20.14 6.13 5.27
CA ARG A 88 19.05 5.14 5.13
C ARG A 88 17.76 5.88 4.82
N VAL A 89 17.01 5.42 3.82
CA VAL A 89 15.82 6.14 3.34
C VAL A 89 14.64 5.21 3.06
N ALA A 90 13.43 5.74 3.29
CA ALA A 90 12.19 5.25 2.72
C ALA A 90 11.88 6.03 1.44
N ILE A 91 11.33 5.38 0.43
CA ILE A 91 11.16 5.95 -0.91
C ILE A 91 9.67 6.21 -1.16
N GLU A 92 9.30 7.44 -1.45
CA GLU A 92 7.98 7.77 -1.96
C GLU A 92 7.96 7.57 -3.48
N PRO A 93 7.27 6.56 -4.01
CA PRO A 93 7.40 6.15 -5.41
C PRO A 93 6.72 7.12 -6.40
N GLY A 94 5.92 8.05 -5.91
CA GLY A 94 5.16 9.00 -6.71
C GLY A 94 5.83 10.37 -6.79
N ILE A 95 6.25 10.80 -7.99
CA ILE A 95 6.91 12.09 -8.22
C ILE A 95 6.09 12.88 -9.25
N PRO A 96 5.56 14.06 -8.91
CA PRO A 96 4.91 14.91 -9.91
C PRO A 96 5.95 15.38 -10.95
N ARG A 97 5.65 15.21 -12.25
CA ARG A 97 6.51 15.68 -13.34
C ARG A 97 6.28 17.14 -13.66
N GLU A 98 5.09 17.65 -13.38
CA GLU A 98 4.67 19.01 -13.67
C GLU A 98 4.09 19.67 -12.42
N TYR A 99 4.25 20.98 -12.33
CA TYR A 99 3.65 21.77 -11.24
C TYR A 99 2.25 22.25 -11.63
N ASP A 100 1.33 21.29 -11.83
CA ASP A 100 -0.05 21.52 -12.22
C ASP A 100 -0.97 21.98 -11.07
N GLU A 101 -2.27 22.11 -11.32
CA GLU A 101 -3.26 22.52 -10.31
C GLU A 101 -3.35 21.54 -9.14
N HIS A 102 -3.20 20.24 -9.38
CA HIS A 102 -3.23 19.23 -8.34
C HIS A 102 -2.02 19.34 -7.42
N CYS A 103 -0.84 19.54 -7.98
CA CYS A 103 0.38 19.78 -7.21
C CYS A 103 0.26 21.04 -6.36
N ARG A 104 -0.24 22.14 -6.93
CA ARG A 104 -0.49 23.40 -6.19
C ARG A 104 -1.49 23.25 -5.06
N ALA A 105 -2.48 22.39 -5.22
CA ALA A 105 -3.47 22.06 -4.19
C ALA A 105 -2.96 21.03 -3.14
N GLY A 106 -1.70 20.58 -3.23
CA GLY A 106 -1.14 19.54 -2.35
C GLY A 106 -1.71 18.14 -2.60
N ARG A 107 -2.32 17.92 -3.78
CA ARG A 107 -2.95 16.66 -4.20
C ARG A 107 -2.21 16.03 -5.38
N TYR A 108 -0.88 16.04 -5.35
CA TYR A 108 0.00 15.59 -6.43
C TYR A 108 -0.25 14.13 -6.86
N ASN A 109 -0.84 13.30 -6.00
CA ASN A 109 -1.27 11.94 -6.35
C ASN A 109 -2.29 11.91 -7.50
N LEU A 110 -3.00 13.02 -7.76
CA LEU A 110 -3.98 13.16 -8.82
C LEU A 110 -3.43 13.82 -10.09
N SER A 111 -2.17 14.21 -10.10
CA SER A 111 -1.52 14.75 -11.30
C SER A 111 -1.57 13.71 -12.44
N PRO A 112 -2.09 14.05 -13.62
CA PRO A 112 -2.21 13.11 -14.73
C PRO A 112 -0.86 12.68 -15.31
N THR A 113 0.19 13.47 -15.05
CA THR A 113 1.56 13.21 -15.53
C THR A 113 2.48 12.66 -14.45
N ILE A 114 1.95 12.24 -13.30
CA ILE A 114 2.78 11.73 -12.21
C ILE A 114 3.64 10.55 -12.66
N PHE A 115 4.96 10.64 -12.40
CA PHE A 115 5.81 9.45 -12.37
C PHE A 115 5.41 8.57 -11.19
N PHE A 116 5.35 7.26 -11.41
CA PHE A 116 5.14 6.36 -10.29
C PHE A 116 5.87 5.03 -10.53
N CYS A 117 6.76 4.68 -9.61
CA CYS A 117 7.52 3.44 -9.70
C CYS A 117 6.62 2.23 -9.94
N ALA A 118 7.04 1.35 -10.85
CA ALA A 118 6.29 0.16 -11.27
C ALA A 118 4.88 0.45 -11.84
N THR A 119 4.69 1.65 -12.40
CA THR A 119 3.52 1.97 -13.22
C THR A 119 3.98 2.32 -14.63
N PRO A 120 3.49 1.63 -15.69
CA PRO A 120 3.99 1.86 -17.03
C PRO A 120 3.97 3.33 -17.45
N PRO A 121 5.05 3.85 -18.03
CA PRO A 121 6.27 3.15 -18.47
C PRO A 121 7.42 3.11 -17.45
N ASP A 122 7.19 3.43 -16.18
CA ASP A 122 8.21 3.76 -15.19
C ASP A 122 8.71 2.52 -14.44
N ASN A 123 10.04 2.40 -14.27
CA ASN A 123 10.66 1.31 -13.54
C ASN A 123 10.44 1.45 -12.03
N GLY A 124 10.37 0.30 -11.35
CA GLY A 124 10.17 0.20 -9.91
C GLY A 124 11.42 -0.23 -9.13
N HIS A 125 11.19 -0.63 -7.91
CA HIS A 125 12.20 -0.84 -6.86
C HIS A 125 12.73 -2.28 -6.73
N LEU A 126 12.16 -3.27 -7.44
CA LEU A 126 12.61 -4.67 -7.35
C LEU A 126 13.89 -4.89 -8.15
N CYS A 127 14.96 -4.28 -7.68
CA CYS A 127 16.32 -4.33 -8.20
C CYS A 127 17.32 -4.06 -7.08
N GLN A 128 18.62 -4.30 -7.35
CA GLN A 128 19.67 -4.01 -6.37
C GLN A 128 20.02 -2.51 -6.29
N TYR A 129 19.91 -1.80 -7.42
CA TYR A 129 20.20 -0.37 -7.51
C TYR A 129 19.10 0.37 -8.27
N HIS A 130 18.64 1.48 -7.70
CA HIS A 130 17.58 2.32 -8.26
C HIS A 130 17.94 3.81 -8.16
N THR A 131 17.71 4.59 -9.23
CA THR A 131 17.80 6.06 -9.15
C THR A 131 16.44 6.65 -8.83
N HIS A 132 16.42 7.65 -7.95
CA HIS A 132 15.18 8.31 -7.55
C HIS A 132 15.42 9.77 -7.23
N ASN A 133 14.38 10.60 -7.38
CA ASN A 133 14.45 12.01 -6.98
C ASN A 133 14.67 12.13 -5.47
N ALA A 134 15.73 12.83 -5.08
CA ALA A 134 16.16 12.97 -3.70
C ALA A 134 15.10 13.58 -2.76
N ASN A 135 14.22 14.45 -3.28
CA ASN A 135 13.17 15.08 -2.49
C ASN A 135 12.03 14.12 -2.09
N TYR A 136 11.99 12.93 -2.70
CA TYR A 136 11.05 11.84 -2.40
C TYR A 136 11.74 10.65 -1.72
N CYS A 137 12.94 10.89 -1.18
CA CYS A 137 13.69 9.96 -0.34
C CYS A 137 13.77 10.53 1.08
N TYR A 138 13.10 9.89 2.02
CA TYR A 138 12.97 10.36 3.40
C TYR A 138 13.90 9.58 4.31
N LYS A 139 14.75 10.29 5.08
CA LYS A 139 15.67 9.64 6.02
C LYS A 139 14.93 8.80 7.04
N LEU A 140 15.37 7.58 7.23
CA LEU A 140 14.89 6.70 8.29
C LEU A 140 15.67 6.96 9.59
N PRO A 141 14.99 7.18 10.71
CA PRO A 141 15.62 7.14 12.04
C PRO A 141 16.32 5.79 12.27
N GLU A 142 17.38 5.78 13.09
CA GLU A 142 18.11 4.55 13.42
C GLU A 142 17.22 3.47 14.08
N SER A 143 16.17 3.90 14.78
CA SER A 143 15.20 3.02 15.44
C SER A 143 14.31 2.21 14.48
N LEU A 144 14.25 2.58 13.19
CA LEU A 144 13.43 1.92 12.19
C LEU A 144 14.28 1.01 11.31
N SER A 145 13.80 -0.19 11.06
CA SER A 145 14.39 -1.14 10.10
C SER A 145 14.06 -0.75 8.66
N PHE A 146 14.79 -1.33 7.70
CA PHE A 146 14.45 -1.17 6.28
C PHE A 146 13.10 -1.80 5.91
N GLU A 147 12.69 -2.90 6.56
CA GLU A 147 11.36 -3.46 6.35
C GLU A 147 10.27 -2.48 6.78
N GLU A 148 10.42 -1.82 7.93
CA GLU A 148 9.52 -0.74 8.35
C GLU A 148 9.54 0.42 7.35
N GLY A 149 10.71 0.76 6.83
CA GLY A 149 10.86 1.77 5.77
C GLY A 149 10.09 1.41 4.49
N ALA A 150 10.12 0.16 4.07
CA ALA A 150 9.36 -0.33 2.91
C ALA A 150 7.84 -0.33 3.18
N LEU A 151 7.43 -0.58 4.43
CA LEU A 151 6.01 -0.57 4.83
C LEU A 151 5.41 0.84 4.94
N ILE A 152 6.21 1.90 4.86
CA ILE A 152 5.71 3.28 4.86
C ILE A 152 4.79 3.53 3.66
N GLU A 153 5.03 2.90 2.51
CA GLU A 153 4.18 3.04 1.35
C GLU A 153 2.76 2.55 1.61
N PRO A 154 2.49 1.26 1.96
CA PRO A 154 1.13 0.81 2.25
C PRO A 154 0.52 1.47 3.52
N LEU A 155 1.34 1.88 4.48
CA LEU A 155 0.89 2.68 5.62
C LEU A 155 0.37 4.06 5.17
N SER A 156 1.04 4.68 4.20
CA SER A 156 0.63 5.96 3.62
C SER A 156 -0.73 5.87 2.92
N VAL A 157 -1.03 4.76 2.24
CA VAL A 157 -2.37 4.48 1.69
C VAL A 157 -3.42 4.50 2.81
N ALA A 158 -3.14 3.83 3.93
CA ALA A 158 -4.06 3.77 5.07
C ALA A 158 -4.23 5.13 5.75
N ILE A 159 -3.16 5.89 5.96
CA ILE A 159 -3.23 7.25 6.52
C ILE A 159 -4.12 8.13 5.62
N HIS A 160 -3.92 8.05 4.31
CA HIS A 160 -4.72 8.81 3.35
C HIS A 160 -6.19 8.38 3.37
N ALA A 161 -6.47 7.08 3.40
CA ALA A 161 -7.83 6.54 3.50
C ALA A 161 -8.54 6.98 4.78
N CYS A 162 -7.88 6.88 5.94
CA CYS A 162 -8.43 7.32 7.22
C CYS A 162 -8.71 8.83 7.25
N ARG A 163 -7.80 9.65 6.67
CA ARG A 163 -8.03 11.10 6.49
C ARG A 163 -9.23 11.39 5.59
N ARG A 164 -9.35 10.67 4.47
CA ARG A 164 -10.50 10.77 3.55
C ARG A 164 -11.80 10.32 4.21
N GLY A 165 -11.74 9.34 5.11
CA GLY A 165 -12.86 8.85 5.89
C GLY A 165 -13.29 9.77 7.03
N GLY A 166 -12.45 10.75 7.41
CA GLY A 166 -12.73 11.63 8.55
C GLY A 166 -12.72 10.91 9.90
N ILE A 167 -11.89 9.86 10.03
CA ILE A 167 -11.79 9.12 11.29
C ILE A 167 -11.22 10.03 12.38
N THR A 168 -11.83 9.96 13.56
CA THR A 168 -11.46 10.76 14.72
C THR A 168 -11.72 9.99 16.03
N ILE A 169 -11.40 10.64 17.15
CA ILE A 169 -11.63 10.08 18.48
C ILE A 169 -13.10 9.66 18.65
N GLY A 170 -13.30 8.41 19.11
CA GLY A 170 -14.62 7.84 19.35
C GLY A 170 -15.26 7.16 18.14
N SER A 171 -14.74 7.32 16.92
CA SER A 171 -15.30 6.72 15.70
C SER A 171 -15.45 5.19 15.82
N LYS A 172 -16.56 4.65 15.30
CA LYS A 172 -16.75 3.23 15.00
C LYS A 172 -16.37 3.02 13.54
N VAL A 173 -15.35 2.21 13.30
CA VAL A 173 -14.80 1.99 11.95
C VAL A 173 -15.04 0.55 11.52
N LEU A 174 -15.62 0.41 10.32
CA LEU A 174 -15.72 -0.87 9.62
C LEU A 174 -14.62 -0.96 8.56
N ILE A 175 -13.89 -2.06 8.54
CA ILE A 175 -12.90 -2.37 7.49
C ILE A 175 -13.32 -3.66 6.79
N LEU A 176 -13.47 -3.59 5.48
CA LEU A 176 -13.83 -4.72 4.63
C LEU A 176 -12.57 -5.19 3.88
N GLY A 177 -12.08 -6.37 4.27
CA GLY A 177 -10.79 -6.94 3.84
C GLY A 177 -9.68 -6.80 4.89
N ALA A 178 -9.07 -7.92 5.29
CA ALA A 178 -7.96 -8.00 6.25
C ALA A 178 -6.61 -8.33 5.56
N GLY A 179 -6.43 -7.88 4.32
CA GLY A 179 -5.14 -7.87 3.64
C GLY A 179 -4.22 -6.76 4.20
N THR A 180 -3.09 -6.51 3.55
CA THR A 180 -2.12 -5.48 3.97
C THR A 180 -2.80 -4.14 4.23
N ILE A 181 -3.58 -3.64 3.27
CA ILE A 181 -4.23 -2.33 3.38
C ILE A 181 -5.28 -2.31 4.50
N GLY A 182 -6.06 -3.39 4.65
CA GLY A 182 -7.04 -3.46 5.76
C GLY A 182 -6.38 -3.47 7.14
N ILE A 183 -5.29 -4.21 7.31
CA ILE A 183 -4.52 -4.23 8.57
C ILE A 183 -3.87 -2.87 8.84
N MET A 184 -3.31 -2.20 7.82
CA MET A 184 -2.77 -0.86 7.97
C MET A 184 -3.86 0.15 8.37
N ASN A 185 -5.06 0.07 7.77
CA ASN A 185 -6.20 0.89 8.16
C ASN A 185 -6.67 0.62 9.59
N LEU A 186 -6.62 -0.64 10.07
CA LEU A 186 -6.90 -0.98 11.46
C LEU A 186 -5.95 -0.25 12.41
N LEU A 187 -4.63 -0.32 12.14
CA LEU A 187 -3.61 0.31 12.98
C LEU A 187 -3.77 1.84 13.00
N VAL A 188 -3.93 2.45 11.82
CA VAL A 188 -4.10 3.90 11.69
C VAL A 188 -5.41 4.37 12.35
N SER A 189 -6.53 3.68 12.13
CA SER A 189 -7.81 4.02 12.75
C SER A 189 -7.71 4.04 14.29
N LYS A 190 -7.03 3.05 14.86
CA LYS A 190 -6.79 3.00 16.31
C LYS A 190 -5.90 4.13 16.79
N ALA A 191 -4.81 4.41 16.07
CA ALA A 191 -3.91 5.53 16.40
C ALA A 191 -4.62 6.90 16.29
N MET A 192 -5.60 7.03 15.41
CA MET A 192 -6.47 8.23 15.30
C MET A 192 -7.58 8.29 16.36
N GLY A 193 -7.67 7.28 17.25
CA GLY A 193 -8.60 7.28 18.37
C GLY A 193 -9.96 6.64 18.11
N ALA A 194 -10.09 5.80 17.07
CA ALA A 194 -11.30 5.01 16.87
C ALA A 194 -11.62 4.17 18.12
N SER A 195 -12.86 4.25 18.61
CA SER A 195 -13.29 3.53 19.80
C SER A 195 -13.49 2.04 19.54
N GLN A 196 -13.95 1.70 18.35
CA GLN A 196 -14.15 0.34 17.90
C GLN A 196 -13.74 0.20 16.43
N VAL A 197 -13.00 -0.86 16.11
CA VAL A 197 -12.67 -1.22 14.74
C VAL A 197 -13.10 -2.67 14.51
N LEU A 198 -14.01 -2.84 13.55
CA LEU A 198 -14.49 -4.14 13.09
C LEU A 198 -13.85 -4.43 11.72
N ILE A 199 -13.32 -5.63 11.54
CA ILE A 199 -12.73 -6.04 10.27
C ILE A 199 -13.36 -7.35 9.77
N CYS A 200 -13.64 -7.41 8.47
CA CYS A 200 -14.20 -8.58 7.80
C CYS A 200 -13.21 -9.15 6.78
N ASP A 201 -13.15 -10.48 6.65
CA ASP A 201 -12.40 -11.17 5.58
C ASP A 201 -12.96 -12.56 5.34
N LEU A 202 -12.63 -13.16 4.19
CA LEU A 202 -12.94 -14.55 3.86
C LEU A 202 -12.02 -15.53 4.61
N LEU A 203 -10.78 -15.12 4.91
CA LEU A 203 -9.72 -15.98 5.44
C LEU A 203 -9.60 -15.83 6.96
N GLU A 204 -9.92 -16.90 7.69
CA GLU A 204 -9.82 -16.97 9.15
C GLU A 204 -8.39 -16.63 9.67
N SER A 205 -7.35 -17.04 8.92
CA SER A 205 -5.96 -16.74 9.26
C SER A 205 -5.68 -15.23 9.30
N ARG A 206 -6.28 -14.46 8.38
CA ARG A 206 -6.17 -13.00 8.32
C ARG A 206 -6.96 -12.34 9.45
N LEU A 207 -8.16 -12.86 9.75
CA LEU A 207 -8.97 -12.38 10.87
C LEU A 207 -8.27 -12.62 12.22
N LYS A 208 -7.65 -13.78 12.40
CA LYS A 208 -6.81 -14.05 13.59
C LYS A 208 -5.68 -13.04 13.73
N LYS A 209 -4.99 -12.71 12.63
CA LYS A 209 -3.95 -11.68 12.65
C LYS A 209 -4.54 -10.30 12.97
N ALA A 210 -5.66 -9.93 12.36
CA ALA A 210 -6.35 -8.66 12.67
C ALA A 210 -6.71 -8.55 14.15
N LYS A 211 -7.19 -9.65 14.76
CA LYS A 211 -7.48 -9.69 16.19
C LYS A 211 -6.24 -9.50 17.04
N GLN A 212 -5.12 -10.17 16.69
CA GLN A 212 -3.82 -10.00 17.36
C GLN A 212 -3.30 -8.55 17.26
N MET A 213 -3.60 -7.87 16.15
CA MET A 213 -3.21 -6.48 15.91
C MET A 213 -4.23 -5.46 16.45
N GLY A 214 -5.22 -5.95 17.20
CA GLY A 214 -6.09 -5.11 18.02
C GLY A 214 -7.43 -4.76 17.40
N ALA A 215 -7.94 -5.51 16.42
CA ALA A 215 -9.32 -5.38 15.99
C ALA A 215 -10.27 -5.64 17.16
N THR A 216 -11.27 -4.78 17.35
CA THR A 216 -12.29 -4.96 18.39
C THR A 216 -13.14 -6.18 18.07
N PHE A 217 -13.58 -6.26 16.83
CA PHE A 217 -14.39 -7.39 16.32
C PHE A 217 -13.84 -7.88 14.98
N THR A 218 -14.05 -9.17 14.71
CA THR A 218 -13.73 -9.79 13.43
C THR A 218 -14.93 -10.60 12.95
N ILE A 219 -15.24 -10.55 11.66
CA ILE A 219 -16.33 -11.32 11.04
C ILE A 219 -15.78 -12.07 9.83
N ALA A 220 -15.96 -13.40 9.85
CA ALA A 220 -15.72 -14.23 8.68
C ALA A 220 -16.87 -14.03 7.67
N VAL A 221 -16.49 -13.68 6.44
CA VAL A 221 -17.43 -13.58 5.31
C VAL A 221 -17.59 -14.95 4.69
N GLU A 222 -18.80 -15.47 4.68
CA GLU A 222 -19.10 -16.76 4.08
C GLU A 222 -19.34 -16.62 2.57
N LYS A 223 -18.96 -17.63 1.80
CA LYS A 223 -18.96 -17.58 0.33
C LYS A 223 -20.32 -17.24 -0.29
N ASN A 224 -21.43 -17.61 0.38
CA ASN A 224 -22.80 -17.41 -0.12
C ASN A 224 -23.56 -16.33 0.66
N MET A 225 -22.87 -15.55 1.51
CA MET A 225 -23.49 -14.50 2.30
C MET A 225 -23.90 -13.34 1.41
N SER A 226 -25.09 -12.81 1.60
CA SER A 226 -25.52 -11.57 0.96
C SER A 226 -24.95 -10.35 1.66
N SER A 227 -24.89 -9.21 0.94
CA SER A 227 -24.44 -7.94 1.52
C SER A 227 -25.30 -7.45 2.68
N LYS A 228 -26.60 -7.77 2.68
CA LYS A 228 -27.52 -7.44 3.78
C LYS A 228 -27.29 -8.30 5.01
N GLU A 229 -27.07 -9.61 4.85
CA GLU A 229 -26.69 -10.51 5.94
C GLU A 229 -25.38 -10.10 6.58
N LEU A 230 -24.34 -9.78 5.76
CA LEU A 230 -23.09 -9.28 6.27
C LEU A 230 -23.28 -7.97 7.05
N SER A 231 -24.06 -7.02 6.51
CA SER A 231 -24.34 -5.76 7.20
C SER A 231 -25.10 -5.95 8.52
N GLN A 232 -25.98 -6.95 8.61
CA GLN A 232 -26.67 -7.29 9.86
C GLN A 232 -25.69 -7.84 10.90
N LYS A 233 -24.83 -8.79 10.54
CA LYS A 233 -23.77 -9.32 11.44
C LYS A 233 -22.85 -8.18 11.94
N ILE A 234 -22.53 -7.20 11.07
CA ILE A 234 -21.71 -6.02 11.44
C ILE A 234 -22.45 -5.18 12.49
N ARG A 235 -23.73 -4.86 12.27
CA ARG A 235 -24.53 -4.11 13.24
C ARG A 235 -24.67 -4.84 14.57
N ASP A 236 -24.91 -6.12 14.55
CA ASP A 236 -25.01 -6.92 15.77
C ASP A 236 -23.69 -6.89 16.57
N ALA A 237 -22.54 -7.00 15.89
CA ALA A 237 -21.23 -6.89 16.53
C ALA A 237 -20.97 -5.50 17.13
N PHE A 238 -21.51 -4.44 16.56
CA PHE A 238 -21.48 -3.09 17.13
C PHE A 238 -22.59 -2.83 18.17
N GLY A 239 -23.32 -3.85 18.61
CA GLY A 239 -24.40 -3.72 19.60
C GLY A 239 -25.63 -2.99 19.07
N GLY A 240 -25.94 -3.15 17.78
CA GLY A 240 -27.05 -2.49 17.09
C GLY A 240 -26.66 -1.15 16.45
N ALA A 241 -25.47 -0.63 16.72
CA ALA A 241 -24.97 0.60 16.09
C ALA A 241 -24.48 0.35 14.65
N MET A 242 -24.30 1.42 13.91
CA MET A 242 -23.71 1.42 12.56
C MET A 242 -22.33 2.06 12.59
N ALA A 243 -21.51 1.78 11.58
CA ALA A 243 -20.20 2.39 11.44
C ALA A 243 -20.30 3.89 11.11
N ASP A 244 -19.49 4.72 11.75
CA ASP A 244 -19.32 6.13 11.36
C ASP A 244 -18.61 6.23 10.00
N THR A 245 -17.60 5.37 9.82
CA THR A 245 -16.81 5.28 8.60
C THR A 245 -16.58 3.82 8.24
N SER A 246 -16.83 3.48 6.98
CA SER A 246 -16.46 2.19 6.40
C SER A 246 -15.32 2.38 5.41
N ILE A 247 -14.30 1.50 5.46
CA ILE A 247 -13.16 1.47 4.54
C ILE A 247 -13.20 0.15 3.79
N GLU A 248 -13.45 0.22 2.49
CA GLU A 248 -13.52 -0.93 1.60
C GLU A 248 -12.16 -1.17 0.96
N CYS A 249 -11.51 -2.32 1.28
CA CYS A 249 -10.16 -2.67 0.88
C CYS A 249 -10.09 -3.90 -0.04
N THR A 250 -11.23 -4.39 -0.54
CA THR A 250 -11.28 -5.61 -1.37
C THR A 250 -11.56 -5.33 -2.85
N GLY A 251 -12.36 -4.30 -3.15
CA GLY A 251 -12.92 -4.05 -4.49
C GLY A 251 -14.09 -4.96 -4.86
N ALA A 252 -14.51 -5.86 -3.94
CA ALA A 252 -15.60 -6.79 -4.19
C ALA A 252 -16.96 -6.10 -4.06
N GLU A 253 -17.85 -6.33 -5.01
CA GLU A 253 -19.20 -5.73 -5.04
C GLU A 253 -19.99 -6.00 -3.76
N LEU A 254 -19.93 -7.24 -3.23
CA LEU A 254 -20.56 -7.62 -1.96
C LEU A 254 -20.08 -6.73 -0.81
N CYS A 255 -18.77 -6.47 -0.74
CA CYS A 255 -18.17 -5.66 0.32
C CYS A 255 -18.55 -4.17 0.17
N ILE A 256 -18.57 -3.64 -1.05
CA ILE A 256 -19.01 -2.26 -1.32
C ILE A 256 -20.48 -2.09 -0.86
N GLN A 257 -21.36 -3.01 -1.25
CA GLN A 257 -22.76 -3.00 -0.85
C GLN A 257 -22.94 -3.13 0.67
N ALA A 258 -22.23 -4.08 1.30
CA ALA A 258 -22.28 -4.27 2.75
C ALA A 258 -21.78 -3.02 3.49
N GLY A 259 -20.74 -2.38 2.98
CA GLY A 259 -20.25 -1.08 3.48
C GLY A 259 -21.31 -0.01 3.45
N ILE A 260 -22.05 0.13 2.34
CA ILE A 260 -23.18 1.08 2.23
C ILE A 260 -24.25 0.75 3.28
N TYR A 261 -24.68 -0.51 3.39
CA TYR A 261 -25.72 -0.90 4.35
C TYR A 261 -25.29 -0.77 5.82
N ALA A 262 -24.00 -0.94 6.13
CA ALA A 262 -23.47 -0.90 7.50
C ALA A 262 -23.01 0.49 7.95
N THR A 263 -22.83 1.44 7.04
CA THR A 263 -22.48 2.83 7.37
C THR A 263 -23.72 3.58 7.84
N LYS A 264 -23.61 4.38 8.91
CA LYS A 264 -24.72 5.19 9.43
C LYS A 264 -25.17 6.28 8.45
N SER A 265 -26.37 6.82 8.63
CA SER A 265 -26.82 7.99 7.89
C SER A 265 -25.87 9.18 8.16
N GLY A 266 -25.50 9.91 7.09
CA GLY A 266 -24.49 10.97 7.16
C GLY A 266 -23.05 10.44 7.36
N GLY A 267 -22.83 9.13 7.27
CA GLY A 267 -21.50 8.52 7.39
C GLY A 267 -20.74 8.46 6.07
N VAL A 268 -19.54 7.89 6.11
CA VAL A 268 -18.62 7.87 4.96
C VAL A 268 -18.22 6.44 4.61
N LEU A 269 -18.34 6.08 3.33
CA LEU A 269 -17.72 4.89 2.75
C LEU A 269 -16.51 5.31 1.90
N VAL A 270 -15.34 4.80 2.26
CA VAL A 270 -14.09 5.04 1.52
C VAL A 270 -13.76 3.81 0.67
N LEU A 271 -13.63 4.01 -0.65
CA LEU A 271 -13.25 2.97 -1.61
C LEU A 271 -11.73 2.99 -1.82
N VAL A 272 -11.06 1.94 -1.39
CA VAL A 272 -9.60 1.76 -1.53
C VAL A 272 -9.29 0.53 -2.39
N GLY A 273 -10.12 -0.53 -2.30
CA GLY A 273 -9.95 -1.76 -3.06
C GLY A 273 -10.14 -1.53 -4.56
N MET A 274 -9.30 -2.21 -5.37
CA MET A 274 -9.31 -2.13 -6.82
C MET A 274 -9.35 -3.55 -7.40
N ASP A 275 -10.54 -4.10 -7.59
CA ASP A 275 -10.72 -5.43 -8.20
C ASP A 275 -11.41 -5.33 -9.57
N LYS A 276 -12.58 -4.73 -9.63
CA LYS A 276 -13.40 -4.65 -10.84
C LYS A 276 -13.59 -3.20 -11.31
N PRO A 277 -13.78 -3.00 -12.63
CA PRO A 277 -13.98 -1.66 -13.18
C PRO A 277 -15.36 -1.07 -12.81
N SER A 278 -16.34 -1.89 -12.41
CA SER A 278 -17.68 -1.45 -12.03
C SER A 278 -18.31 -2.38 -11.01
N ALA A 279 -19.23 -1.86 -10.22
CA ALA A 279 -20.04 -2.60 -9.25
C ALA A 279 -21.46 -2.05 -9.22
N ASN A 280 -22.47 -2.95 -9.01
CA ASN A 280 -23.84 -2.53 -8.73
C ASN A 280 -23.94 -2.12 -7.27
N ILE A 281 -24.45 -0.92 -7.02
CA ILE A 281 -24.60 -0.39 -5.66
C ILE A 281 -26.04 0.04 -5.38
N PRO A 282 -26.53 -0.04 -4.11
CA PRO A 282 -27.86 0.39 -3.73
C PRO A 282 -27.94 1.93 -3.66
N VAL A 283 -28.07 2.61 -4.80
CA VAL A 283 -28.01 4.08 -4.91
C VAL A 283 -29.08 4.77 -4.07
N LEU A 284 -30.30 4.17 -3.96
CA LEU A 284 -31.34 4.72 -3.13
C LEU A 284 -30.92 4.81 -1.65
N GLU A 285 -30.27 3.77 -1.11
CA GLU A 285 -29.74 3.77 0.26
C GLU A 285 -28.71 4.88 0.48
N VAL A 286 -27.85 5.09 -0.52
CA VAL A 286 -26.87 6.20 -0.49
C VAL A 286 -27.57 7.53 -0.41
N GLY A 287 -28.57 7.77 -1.28
CA GLY A 287 -29.26 9.06 -1.38
C GLY A 287 -30.10 9.40 -0.14
N ILE A 288 -30.99 8.48 0.28
CA ILE A 288 -31.92 8.76 1.42
C ILE A 288 -31.22 8.81 2.79
N ARG A 289 -29.98 8.28 2.88
CA ARG A 289 -29.19 8.27 4.11
C ARG A 289 -28.01 9.22 4.07
N GLU A 290 -27.88 10.00 2.99
CA GLU A 290 -26.78 10.97 2.78
C GLU A 290 -25.41 10.35 3.05
N ILE A 291 -25.15 9.14 2.50
CA ILE A 291 -23.85 8.47 2.67
C ILE A 291 -22.87 9.04 1.66
N ASP A 292 -21.77 9.60 2.14
CA ASP A 292 -20.66 10.01 1.29
C ASP A 292 -19.88 8.78 0.80
N ILE A 293 -19.73 8.64 -0.52
CA ILE A 293 -18.80 7.66 -1.11
C ILE A 293 -17.57 8.42 -1.60
N ARG A 294 -16.40 8.09 -1.02
CA ARG A 294 -15.13 8.77 -1.31
C ARG A 294 -14.10 7.80 -1.86
N GLY A 295 -13.55 8.11 -3.03
CA GLY A 295 -12.43 7.36 -3.59
C GLY A 295 -11.10 7.71 -2.92
N VAL A 296 -10.18 6.74 -2.95
CA VAL A 296 -8.78 6.90 -2.58
C VAL A 296 -7.91 6.45 -3.75
N PHE A 297 -6.97 7.30 -4.15
CA PHE A 297 -5.95 6.94 -5.11
C PHE A 297 -4.57 7.21 -4.51
N ARG A 298 -3.86 6.12 -4.18
CA ARG A 298 -2.54 6.22 -3.56
C ARG A 298 -2.59 7.08 -2.29
N TYR A 299 -1.81 8.16 -2.22
CA TYR A 299 -1.66 9.07 -1.07
C TYR A 299 -1.02 10.38 -1.50
N CYS A 300 -1.06 11.36 -0.62
CA CYS A 300 -0.26 12.58 -0.69
C CYS A 300 0.06 13.10 0.73
N ASN A 301 1.25 13.71 0.89
CA ASN A 301 1.70 14.34 2.14
C ASN A 301 1.63 13.43 3.38
N THR A 302 2.14 12.19 3.26
CA THR A 302 1.99 11.16 4.31
C THR A 302 3.31 10.66 4.88
N TRP A 303 4.44 10.73 4.15
CA TRP A 303 5.71 10.12 4.54
C TRP A 303 6.22 10.59 5.91
N PRO A 304 6.34 11.91 6.20
CA PRO A 304 6.80 12.36 7.52
C PRO A 304 5.93 11.84 8.64
N VAL A 305 4.60 11.87 8.45
CA VAL A 305 3.64 11.38 9.46
C VAL A 305 3.78 9.87 9.67
N ALA A 306 3.95 9.10 8.60
CA ALA A 306 4.14 7.65 8.68
C ALA A 306 5.43 7.29 9.43
N ILE A 307 6.53 7.99 9.12
CA ILE A 307 7.81 7.82 9.82
C ILE A 307 7.66 8.14 11.32
N ASP A 308 7.02 9.26 11.66
CA ASP A 308 6.80 9.67 13.04
C ASP A 308 5.91 8.66 13.80
N MET A 309 4.86 8.12 13.19
CA MET A 309 4.00 7.10 13.79
C MET A 309 4.77 5.81 14.12
N LEU A 310 5.70 5.40 13.26
CA LEU A 310 6.55 4.24 13.49
C LEU A 310 7.64 4.53 14.53
N ALA A 311 8.34 5.66 14.41
CA ALA A 311 9.45 6.03 15.29
C ALA A 311 8.99 6.27 16.75
N SER A 312 7.80 6.86 16.93
CA SER A 312 7.17 7.05 18.23
C SER A 312 6.54 5.78 18.80
N LYS A 313 6.51 4.69 18.02
CA LYS A 313 5.83 3.42 18.38
C LYS A 313 4.32 3.58 18.60
N ALA A 314 3.70 4.59 18.03
CA ALA A 314 2.24 4.75 18.03
C ALA A 314 1.55 3.56 17.35
N ILE A 315 2.22 2.93 16.38
CA ILE A 315 1.81 1.69 15.73
C ILE A 315 3.02 0.76 15.54
N ASP A 316 2.75 -0.55 15.48
CA ASP A 316 3.75 -1.57 15.13
C ASP A 316 3.30 -2.29 13.84
N VAL A 317 4.06 -2.11 12.76
CA VAL A 317 3.78 -2.72 11.46
C VAL A 317 4.59 -4.00 11.21
N LYS A 318 5.58 -4.32 12.05
CA LYS A 318 6.46 -5.51 11.86
C LYS A 318 5.68 -6.81 11.69
N PRO A 319 4.61 -7.06 12.48
CA PRO A 319 3.84 -8.30 12.36
C PRO A 319 3.06 -8.44 11.05
N VAL A 320 3.01 -7.40 10.21
CA VAL A 320 2.35 -7.44 8.89
C VAL A 320 3.18 -8.24 7.89
N VAL A 321 4.52 -8.24 8.02
CA VAL A 321 5.41 -9.03 7.15
C VAL A 321 5.34 -10.49 7.56
N THR A 322 4.69 -11.30 6.71
CA THR A 322 4.47 -12.73 6.97
C THR A 322 5.43 -13.64 6.23
N HIS A 323 5.98 -13.21 5.11
CA HIS A 323 6.90 -13.98 4.27
C HIS A 323 8.06 -13.10 3.82
N ARG A 324 9.25 -13.68 3.81
CA ARG A 324 10.49 -13.02 3.38
C ARG A 324 11.18 -13.91 2.37
N PHE A 325 11.69 -13.30 1.31
CA PHE A 325 12.42 -13.96 0.24
C PHE A 325 13.62 -13.10 -0.15
N LEU A 326 14.63 -13.71 -0.75
CA LEU A 326 15.69 -12.98 -1.45
C LEU A 326 15.19 -12.50 -2.81
N LEU A 327 15.84 -11.47 -3.38
CA LEU A 327 15.49 -10.95 -4.71
C LEU A 327 15.55 -12.05 -5.78
N GLU A 328 16.51 -12.96 -5.66
CA GLU A 328 16.70 -14.13 -6.54
C GLU A 328 15.51 -15.09 -6.52
N GLU A 329 14.70 -15.06 -5.45
CA GLU A 329 13.49 -15.87 -5.28
C GLU A 329 12.21 -15.12 -5.70
N ALA A 330 12.32 -14.01 -6.42
CA ALA A 330 11.20 -13.13 -6.72
C ALA A 330 9.99 -13.85 -7.33
N VAL A 331 10.18 -14.76 -8.28
CA VAL A 331 9.09 -15.52 -8.89
C VAL A 331 8.30 -16.30 -7.84
N LYS A 332 8.98 -16.96 -6.90
CA LYS A 332 8.34 -17.69 -5.78
C LYS A 332 7.60 -16.75 -4.83
N ALA A 333 8.15 -15.56 -4.59
CA ALA A 333 7.53 -14.53 -3.77
C ALA A 333 6.24 -14.00 -4.42
N PHE A 334 6.24 -13.76 -5.74
CA PHE A 334 5.06 -13.38 -6.51
C PHE A 334 3.98 -14.49 -6.50
N GLU A 335 4.37 -15.75 -6.67
CA GLU A 335 3.46 -16.89 -6.56
C GLU A 335 2.82 -16.98 -5.17
N THR A 336 3.59 -16.72 -4.11
CA THR A 336 3.11 -16.70 -2.71
C THR A 336 2.09 -15.58 -2.51
N THR A 337 2.38 -14.38 -3.03
CA THR A 337 1.47 -13.24 -2.98
C THR A 337 0.17 -13.52 -3.74
N LYS A 338 0.28 -14.07 -4.96
CA LYS A 338 -0.86 -14.47 -5.80
C LYS A 338 -1.80 -15.46 -5.11
N LYS A 339 -1.26 -16.43 -4.38
CA LYS A 339 -2.04 -17.41 -3.62
C LYS A 339 -2.76 -16.80 -2.42
N GLY A 340 -2.46 -15.57 -2.03
CA GLY A 340 -3.06 -14.89 -0.88
C GLY A 340 -2.74 -15.51 0.48
N VAL A 341 -1.68 -16.34 0.56
CA VAL A 341 -1.33 -17.13 1.76
C VAL A 341 -0.86 -16.26 2.92
N GLY A 342 -0.32 -15.08 2.63
CA GLY A 342 0.18 -14.13 3.63
C GLY A 342 -0.58 -12.81 3.66
N ILE A 343 -0.06 -11.87 4.46
CA ILE A 343 -0.50 -10.48 4.48
C ILE A 343 0.43 -9.63 3.63
N LYS A 344 1.72 -9.55 4.02
CA LYS A 344 2.76 -8.88 3.24
C LYS A 344 3.91 -9.83 2.96
N VAL A 345 4.31 -9.89 1.71
CA VAL A 345 5.52 -10.56 1.23
C VAL A 345 6.59 -9.51 1.00
N MET A 346 7.77 -9.71 1.58
CA MET A 346 8.91 -8.80 1.50
C MET A 346 10.06 -9.47 0.76
N LEU A 347 10.69 -8.75 -0.16
CA LEU A 347 11.93 -9.15 -0.83
C LEU A 347 13.12 -8.40 -0.23
N LYS A 348 14.20 -9.12 0.08
CA LYS A 348 15.49 -8.58 0.45
C LYS A 348 16.35 -8.47 -0.80
N CYS A 349 16.68 -7.25 -1.21
CA CYS A 349 17.42 -6.97 -2.45
C CYS A 349 18.95 -7.02 -2.28
N ASP A 350 19.44 -6.94 -1.04
CA ASP A 350 20.86 -7.07 -0.70
C ASP A 350 21.11 -8.32 0.14
N SER A 351 21.72 -9.33 -0.48
CA SER A 351 22.10 -10.58 0.19
C SER A 351 23.38 -10.46 1.04
N SER A 352 24.13 -9.34 0.92
CA SER A 352 25.43 -9.17 1.58
C SER A 352 25.36 -8.75 3.05
N ASN A 353 24.18 -8.34 3.55
CA ASN A 353 23.97 -7.91 4.95
C ASN A 353 23.07 -8.90 5.69
N GLU A 354 23.64 -9.90 6.35
CA GLU A 354 22.93 -10.83 7.24
C GLU A 354 22.61 -10.25 8.63
N ASN A 355 23.01 -9.02 8.92
CA ASN A 355 22.82 -8.42 10.25
C ASN A 355 21.96 -7.15 10.17
N HIS A 356 20.78 -7.25 10.70
CA HIS A 356 19.82 -6.35 11.37
C HIS A 356 18.41 -6.38 10.80
#